data_d8bd71c256da4995b1e0b5ac26395110
#
_entry.id   d8bd71c256da4995b1e0b5ac26395110
#
_cell.length_a   1.000
_cell.length_b   1.000
_cell.length_c   1.000
_cell.angle_alpha   90.00
_cell.angle_beta   90.00
_cell.angle_gamma   90.00
#
_symmetry.space_group_name_H-M   'P 1'
#
loop_
_entity.id
_entity.type
_entity.pdbx_description
1 polymer ?
#
loop_
_entity_poly.entity_id
_entity_poly.type
_entity_poly.pdbx_seq_one_letter_code
_entity_poly.pdbx_strand_id
1 'polypeptide(L)'
;MNIENHFSEIQRLSPSGYALGLHLSQGLPRAARVAYPQGWIETYTANVYQMHDPVVIWGMSTEGWIRWSDIDIPDPEGILARARSFGLHHGVAVSCGSIRSRSIAGFARADRAFDDGEARSLEAIVRRLHGASDPESGLTEGQCEALILVTSGRRIKQIAGDLGISESAVKARLSGARRRLGARTLSEAISAATCLGLLSGR
;
A
#
# COMPACT_ATOMS: atom_id res chain seq x y z
N MET A 1 -16.81 0.12 2.90
CA MET A 1 -16.31 0.29 1.51
C MET A 1 -15.18 -0.70 1.35
N ASN A 2 -15.21 -1.53 0.30
CA ASN A 2 -14.24 -2.61 0.09
C ASN A 2 -12.85 -2.03 -0.27
N ILE A 3 -11.76 -2.67 0.14
CA ILE A 3 -10.37 -2.27 -0.17
C ILE A 3 -10.16 -2.15 -1.68
N GLU A 4 -10.77 -3.02 -2.50
CA GLU A 4 -10.74 -2.94 -3.97
C GLU A 4 -11.28 -1.61 -4.51
N ASN A 5 -12.34 -1.08 -3.90
CA ASN A 5 -12.90 0.22 -4.27
C ASN A 5 -11.91 1.36 -4.03
N HIS A 6 -11.04 1.23 -3.00
CA HIS A 6 -9.99 2.22 -2.74
C HIS A 6 -8.93 2.22 -3.84
N PHE A 7 -8.50 1.04 -4.32
CA PHE A 7 -7.54 0.98 -5.42
C PHE A 7 -8.13 1.44 -6.75
N SER A 8 -9.40 1.15 -7.02
CA SER A 8 -10.11 1.68 -8.20
C SER A 8 -10.18 3.22 -8.16
N GLU A 9 -10.46 3.79 -6.99
CA GLU A 9 -10.49 5.25 -6.80
C GLU A 9 -9.08 5.87 -6.93
N ILE A 10 -8.05 5.24 -6.36
CA ILE A 10 -6.66 5.67 -6.55
C ILE A 10 -6.32 5.71 -8.04
N GLN A 11 -6.65 4.65 -8.80
CA GLN A 11 -6.33 4.57 -10.22
C GLN A 11 -7.08 5.62 -11.05
N ARG A 12 -8.32 5.93 -10.68
CA ARG A 12 -9.11 7.00 -11.31
C ARG A 12 -8.49 8.38 -11.06
N LEU A 13 -8.01 8.65 -9.84
CA LEU A 13 -7.41 9.94 -9.45
C LEU A 13 -5.98 10.09 -9.95
N SER A 14 -5.23 9.00 -10.07
CA SER A 14 -3.81 8.98 -10.47
C SER A 14 -3.58 8.11 -11.71
N PRO A 15 -4.04 8.54 -12.88
CA PRO A 15 -3.99 7.75 -14.11
C PRO A 15 -2.59 7.46 -14.62
N SER A 16 -1.57 8.26 -14.26
CA SER A 16 -0.16 7.96 -14.57
C SER A 16 0.48 6.98 -13.58
N GLY A 17 -0.25 6.56 -12.54
CA GLY A 17 0.19 5.55 -11.59
C GLY A 17 0.44 6.07 -10.19
N TYR A 18 0.87 5.15 -9.34
CA TYR A 18 1.12 5.41 -7.91
C TYR A 18 2.14 4.42 -7.34
N ALA A 19 2.74 4.82 -6.23
CA ALA A 19 3.49 3.92 -5.35
C ALA A 19 2.94 4.08 -3.93
N LEU A 20 2.74 2.96 -3.24
CA LEU A 20 2.23 2.89 -1.87
C LEU A 20 3.14 1.97 -1.06
N GLY A 21 3.73 2.49 0.01
CA GLY A 21 4.43 1.72 1.02
C GLY A 21 3.72 1.84 2.36
N LEU A 22 3.25 0.72 2.90
CA LEU A 22 2.55 0.68 4.18
C LEU A 22 3.47 0.16 5.28
N HIS A 23 3.40 0.81 6.45
CA HIS A 23 4.12 0.44 7.66
C HIS A 23 5.63 0.27 7.43
N LEU A 24 6.27 1.34 6.94
CA LEU A 24 7.72 1.38 6.81
C LEU A 24 8.38 1.20 8.18
N SER A 25 9.27 0.22 8.27
CA SER A 25 10.12 -0.03 9.42
C SER A 25 11.54 -0.22 8.91
N GLN A 26 12.50 0.51 9.47
CA GLN A 26 13.89 0.51 9.02
C GLN A 26 14.06 0.77 7.51
N GLY A 27 13.20 1.62 6.94
CA GLY A 27 13.23 1.99 5.52
C GLY A 27 12.54 1.00 4.56
N LEU A 28 12.05 -0.14 5.06
CA LEU A 28 11.33 -1.13 4.24
C LEU A 28 9.84 -1.13 4.56
N PRO A 29 8.96 -1.10 3.55
CA PRO A 29 7.52 -1.24 3.76
C PRO A 29 7.17 -2.70 4.08
N ARG A 30 6.23 -2.90 5.01
CA ARG A 30 5.67 -4.22 5.30
C ARG A 30 4.79 -4.72 4.14
N ALA A 31 4.11 -3.80 3.48
CA ALA A 31 3.36 -4.06 2.27
C ALA A 31 3.60 -2.92 1.29
N ALA A 32 3.81 -3.26 0.02
CA ALA A 32 4.04 -2.27 -1.02
C ALA A 32 3.22 -2.60 -2.27
N ARG A 33 2.77 -1.55 -2.95
CA ARG A 33 2.17 -1.66 -4.27
C ARG A 33 2.66 -0.53 -5.15
N VAL A 34 3.17 -0.88 -6.32
CA VAL A 34 3.67 0.07 -7.31
C VAL A 34 2.96 -0.17 -8.63
N ALA A 35 2.41 0.89 -9.19
CA ALA A 35 1.68 0.90 -10.46
C ALA A 35 2.10 2.08 -11.33
N TYR A 36 3.34 2.50 -11.26
CA TYR A 36 3.95 3.46 -12.16
C TYR A 36 4.35 2.80 -13.50
N PRO A 37 4.65 3.58 -14.56
CA PRO A 37 5.20 3.04 -15.79
C PRO A 37 6.44 2.20 -15.55
N GLN A 38 6.55 1.05 -16.24
CA GLN A 38 7.60 0.06 -16.01
C GLN A 38 9.01 0.66 -16.16
N GLY A 39 9.23 1.49 -17.17
CA GLY A 39 10.54 2.16 -17.38
C GLY A 39 10.92 3.09 -16.23
N TRP A 40 9.93 3.72 -15.55
CA TRP A 40 10.20 4.49 -14.34
C TRP A 40 10.59 3.59 -13.17
N ILE A 41 9.88 2.48 -12.96
CA ILE A 41 10.18 1.52 -11.89
C ILE A 41 11.62 0.99 -12.05
N GLU A 42 11.99 0.61 -13.26
CA GLU A 42 13.35 0.13 -13.59
C GLU A 42 14.41 1.20 -13.32
N THR A 43 14.18 2.43 -13.80
CA THR A 43 15.09 3.56 -13.59
C THR A 43 15.23 3.87 -12.09
N TYR A 44 14.13 3.93 -11.37
CA TYR A 44 14.08 4.23 -9.93
C TYR A 44 14.87 3.19 -9.11
N THR A 45 14.65 1.91 -9.43
CA THR A 45 15.30 0.78 -8.74
C THR A 45 16.79 0.70 -9.06
N ALA A 46 17.16 0.83 -10.32
CA ALA A 46 18.57 0.76 -10.77
C ALA A 46 19.46 1.85 -10.15
N ASN A 47 18.87 3.03 -9.91
CA ASN A 47 19.59 4.16 -9.31
C ASN A 47 19.42 4.26 -7.78
N VAL A 48 18.73 3.31 -7.15
CA VAL A 48 18.45 3.30 -5.70
C VAL A 48 17.84 4.63 -5.20
N TYR A 49 16.97 5.24 -6.01
CA TYR A 49 16.41 6.57 -5.74
C TYR A 49 15.64 6.66 -4.41
N GLN A 50 15.12 5.55 -3.89
CA GLN A 50 14.42 5.52 -2.62
C GLN A 50 15.17 6.20 -1.47
N MET A 51 16.51 6.17 -1.51
CA MET A 51 17.34 6.75 -0.45
C MET A 51 17.45 8.29 -0.52
N HIS A 52 17.15 8.87 -1.69
CA HIS A 52 17.36 10.29 -1.96
C HIS A 52 16.07 10.98 -2.47
N ASP A 53 14.98 10.23 -2.62
CA ASP A 53 13.71 10.73 -3.14
C ASP A 53 13.10 11.78 -2.19
N PRO A 54 12.91 13.03 -2.66
CA PRO A 54 12.29 14.08 -1.87
C PRO A 54 10.91 13.70 -1.31
N VAL A 55 10.12 12.90 -2.05
CA VAL A 55 8.81 12.41 -1.61
C VAL A 55 8.96 11.48 -0.41
N VAL A 56 9.92 10.56 -0.44
CA VAL A 56 10.18 9.63 0.66
C VAL A 56 10.72 10.39 1.87
N ILE A 57 11.69 11.29 1.68
CA ILE A 57 12.28 12.09 2.76
C ILE A 57 11.21 12.96 3.44
N TRP A 58 10.37 13.64 2.64
CA TRP A 58 9.24 14.40 3.17
C TRP A 58 8.29 13.50 3.97
N GLY A 59 7.90 12.36 3.41
CA GLY A 59 6.96 11.44 4.04
C GLY A 59 7.48 10.83 5.34
N MET A 60 8.80 10.66 5.49
CA MET A 60 9.41 10.19 6.75
C MET A 60 9.37 11.27 7.84
N SER A 61 9.41 12.55 7.48
CA SER A 61 9.49 13.67 8.42
C SER A 61 8.15 14.34 8.74
N THR A 62 7.13 14.17 7.87
CA THR A 62 5.87 14.91 7.94
C THR A 62 4.68 13.97 7.77
N GLU A 63 3.51 14.34 8.32
CA GLU A 63 2.22 13.71 8.07
C GLU A 63 1.30 14.62 7.26
N GLY A 64 0.33 14.02 6.56
CA GLY A 64 -0.63 14.72 5.72
C GLY A 64 -0.36 14.49 4.24
N TRP A 65 -0.60 15.50 3.44
CA TRP A 65 -0.34 15.46 2.00
C TRP A 65 0.35 16.73 1.51
N ILE A 66 1.07 16.63 0.40
CA ILE A 66 1.73 17.75 -0.27
C ILE A 66 1.80 17.49 -1.78
N ARG A 67 1.74 18.55 -2.60
CA ARG A 67 2.06 18.42 -4.03
C ARG A 67 3.56 18.28 -4.21
N TRP A 68 4.00 17.51 -5.20
CA TRP A 68 5.43 17.38 -5.50
C TRP A 68 6.10 18.72 -5.81
N SER A 69 5.34 19.66 -6.41
CA SER A 69 5.82 21.02 -6.67
C SER A 69 6.12 21.83 -5.43
N ASP A 70 5.52 21.49 -4.31
CA ASP A 70 5.56 22.26 -3.07
C ASP A 70 6.54 21.65 -2.05
N ILE A 71 7.19 20.53 -2.41
CA ILE A 71 8.21 19.89 -1.57
C ILE A 71 9.49 20.74 -1.59
N ASP A 72 9.81 21.32 -0.45
CA ASP A 72 11.04 22.12 -0.23
C ASP A 72 12.16 21.21 0.36
N ILE A 73 12.52 20.19 -0.41
CA ILE A 73 13.60 19.26 -0.10
C ILE A 73 14.51 19.21 -1.33
N PRO A 74 15.85 19.37 -1.17
CA PRO A 74 16.78 19.29 -2.29
C PRO A 74 16.65 17.96 -3.07
N ASP A 75 16.62 18.05 -4.39
CA ASP A 75 16.60 16.93 -5.33
C ASP A 75 17.86 16.93 -6.20
N PRO A 76 19.05 16.61 -5.62
CA PRO A 76 20.32 16.68 -6.35
C PRO A 76 20.40 15.66 -7.50
N GLU A 77 19.66 14.56 -7.42
CA GLU A 77 19.58 13.53 -8.45
C GLU A 77 18.58 13.87 -9.57
N GLY A 78 17.78 14.93 -9.38
CA GLY A 78 16.75 15.35 -10.32
C GLY A 78 15.64 14.30 -10.50
N ILE A 79 15.30 13.59 -9.44
CA ILE A 79 14.35 12.47 -9.45
C ILE A 79 12.98 12.92 -9.95
N LEU A 80 12.45 14.03 -9.40
CA LEU A 80 11.14 14.57 -9.79
C LEU A 80 11.16 15.09 -11.25
N ALA A 81 12.29 15.69 -11.67
CA ALA A 81 12.45 16.12 -13.06
C ALA A 81 12.52 14.92 -14.01
N ARG A 82 13.22 13.85 -13.64
CA ARG A 82 13.31 12.62 -14.41
C ARG A 82 11.99 11.86 -14.48
N ALA A 83 11.21 11.84 -13.40
CA ALA A 83 9.88 11.24 -13.36
C ALA A 83 8.95 11.82 -14.43
N ARG A 84 9.07 13.11 -14.74
CA ARG A 84 8.28 13.77 -15.80
C ARG A 84 8.50 13.16 -17.18
N SER A 85 9.70 12.69 -17.51
CA SER A 85 9.98 12.03 -18.80
C SER A 85 9.29 10.68 -18.96
N PHE A 86 8.71 10.14 -17.87
CA PHE A 86 7.88 8.94 -17.87
C PHE A 86 6.38 9.23 -17.69
N GLY A 87 5.95 10.49 -17.90
CA GLY A 87 4.54 10.89 -17.81
C GLY A 87 4.06 11.19 -16.39
N LEU A 88 4.96 11.28 -15.40
CA LEU A 88 4.65 11.62 -14.01
C LEU A 88 4.84 13.13 -13.79
N HIS A 89 3.98 13.94 -14.43
CA HIS A 89 4.16 15.39 -14.51
C HIS A 89 3.72 16.13 -13.25
N HIS A 90 2.59 15.72 -12.68
CA HIS A 90 2.00 16.30 -11.49
C HIS A 90 1.81 15.22 -10.44
N GLY A 91 2.30 15.44 -9.25
CA GLY A 91 2.20 14.46 -8.18
C GLY A 91 1.71 15.03 -6.86
N VAL A 92 1.16 14.11 -6.06
CA VAL A 92 0.84 14.32 -4.64
C VAL A 92 1.53 13.23 -3.85
N ALA A 93 2.17 13.63 -2.77
CA ALA A 93 2.67 12.73 -1.74
C ALA A 93 1.71 12.72 -0.55
N VAL A 94 1.54 11.55 0.05
CA VAL A 94 0.75 11.36 1.27
C VAL A 94 1.59 10.57 2.27
N SER A 95 1.52 11.00 3.53
CA SER A 95 2.16 10.29 4.63
C SER A 95 1.23 10.22 5.84
N CYS A 96 1.20 9.08 6.52
CA CYS A 96 0.46 8.91 7.76
C CYS A 96 1.07 7.83 8.66
N GLY A 97 0.68 7.85 9.94
CA GLY A 97 1.15 6.92 10.95
C GLY A 97 2.41 7.39 11.68
N SER A 98 2.74 6.74 12.79
CA SER A 98 3.89 7.09 13.62
C SER A 98 5.22 6.85 12.89
N ILE A 99 6.30 7.44 13.37
CA ILE A 99 7.65 7.22 12.81
C ILE A 99 8.10 5.74 12.84
N ARG A 100 7.53 4.94 13.73
CA ARG A 100 7.82 3.50 13.83
C ARG A 100 6.98 2.64 12.88
N SER A 101 5.94 3.23 12.28
CA SER A 101 4.97 2.54 11.43
C SER A 101 4.42 3.53 10.40
N ARG A 102 5.32 4.18 9.65
CA ARG A 102 4.99 5.20 8.66
C ARG A 102 4.47 4.57 7.37
N SER A 103 3.39 5.11 6.81
CA SER A 103 2.96 4.78 5.45
C SER A 103 3.15 5.99 4.55
N ILE A 104 3.76 5.76 3.39
CA ILE A 104 4.06 6.81 2.42
C ILE A 104 3.51 6.37 1.06
N ALA A 105 2.86 7.29 0.36
CA ALA A 105 2.37 7.07 -0.98
C ALA A 105 2.69 8.27 -1.89
N GLY A 106 3.01 7.97 -3.14
CA GLY A 106 3.14 8.94 -4.22
C GLY A 106 2.11 8.63 -5.31
N PHE A 107 1.41 9.65 -5.80
CA PHE A 107 0.39 9.55 -6.82
C PHE A 107 0.74 10.49 -7.96
N ALA A 108 0.51 10.08 -9.22
CA ALA A 108 0.88 10.90 -10.36
C ALA A 108 -0.18 10.93 -11.46
N ARG A 109 -0.18 12.03 -12.19
CA ARG A 109 -0.96 12.25 -13.40
C ARG A 109 -0.19 13.16 -14.37
N ALA A 110 -0.54 13.07 -15.67
CA ALA A 110 0.17 13.80 -16.72
C ALA A 110 -0.55 15.09 -17.14
N ASP A 111 -1.87 15.16 -16.96
CA ASP A 111 -2.76 16.14 -17.59
C ASP A 111 -2.87 17.49 -16.84
N ARG A 112 -2.91 17.46 -15.51
CA ARG A 112 -3.04 18.67 -14.66
C ARG A 112 -2.58 18.42 -13.23
N ALA A 113 -2.43 19.47 -12.45
CA ALA A 113 -2.22 19.34 -11.01
C ALA A 113 -3.46 18.75 -10.31
N PHE A 114 -3.22 18.05 -9.21
CA PHE A 114 -4.28 17.62 -8.30
C PHE A 114 -4.90 18.84 -7.62
N ASP A 115 -6.23 18.86 -7.50
CA ASP A 115 -6.89 19.80 -6.61
C ASP A 115 -6.86 19.32 -5.15
N ASP A 116 -7.21 20.21 -4.22
CA ASP A 116 -7.19 19.91 -2.79
C ASP A 116 -8.18 18.81 -2.38
N GLY A 117 -9.31 18.71 -3.07
CA GLY A 117 -10.31 17.68 -2.83
C GLY A 117 -9.80 16.28 -3.19
N GLU A 118 -9.13 16.17 -4.35
CA GLU A 118 -8.48 14.95 -4.80
C GLU A 118 -7.35 14.53 -3.84
N ALA A 119 -6.51 15.49 -3.43
CA ALA A 119 -5.42 15.23 -2.50
C ALA A 119 -5.92 14.74 -1.13
N ARG A 120 -6.97 15.38 -0.56
CA ARG A 120 -7.60 14.92 0.69
C ARG A 120 -8.27 13.56 0.54
N SER A 121 -8.85 13.26 -0.63
CA SER A 121 -9.44 11.94 -0.90
C SER A 121 -8.37 10.85 -0.91
N LEU A 122 -7.23 11.10 -1.55
CA LEU A 122 -6.08 10.20 -1.55
C LEU A 122 -5.52 10.01 -0.13
N GLU A 123 -5.39 11.09 0.65
CA GLU A 123 -4.98 11.00 2.05
C GLU A 123 -5.93 10.15 2.88
N ALA A 124 -7.23 10.36 2.74
CA ALA A 124 -8.24 9.57 3.46
C ALA A 124 -8.16 8.07 3.10
N ILE A 125 -7.90 7.76 1.83
CA ILE A 125 -7.70 6.38 1.36
C ILE A 125 -6.44 5.78 1.99
N VAL A 126 -5.30 6.47 1.94
CA VAL A 126 -4.04 5.96 2.51
C VAL A 126 -4.18 5.72 4.01
N ARG A 127 -4.81 6.64 4.76
CA ARG A 127 -5.09 6.45 6.19
C ARG A 127 -5.95 5.21 6.47
N ARG A 128 -6.95 4.93 5.63
CA ARG A 128 -7.78 3.72 5.76
C ARG A 128 -6.99 2.45 5.44
N LEU A 129 -6.17 2.47 4.40
CA LEU A 129 -5.29 1.34 4.04
C LEU A 129 -4.25 1.09 5.12
N HIS A 130 -3.67 2.14 5.70
CA HIS A 130 -2.79 2.06 6.85
C HIS A 130 -3.47 1.36 8.03
N GLY A 131 -4.65 1.84 8.46
CA GLY A 131 -5.38 1.22 9.58
C GLY A 131 -5.82 -0.22 9.32
N ALA A 132 -6.18 -0.55 8.07
CA ALA A 132 -6.58 -1.92 7.71
C ALA A 132 -5.39 -2.91 7.69
N SER A 133 -4.18 -2.43 7.44
CA SER A 133 -2.95 -3.24 7.37
C SER A 133 -2.06 -3.10 8.61
N ASP A 134 -2.48 -2.34 9.63
CA ASP A 134 -1.73 -2.11 10.86
C ASP A 134 -1.35 -3.44 11.52
N PRO A 135 -0.06 -3.65 11.87
CA PRO A 135 0.41 -4.85 12.58
C PRO A 135 -0.31 -5.14 13.89
N GLU A 136 -0.75 -4.11 14.61
CA GLU A 136 -1.47 -4.25 15.87
C GLU A 136 -2.98 -4.43 15.67
N SER A 137 -3.56 -3.84 14.63
CA SER A 137 -4.98 -3.95 14.26
C SER A 137 -5.22 -4.72 12.94
N GLY A 138 -4.17 -4.97 12.16
CA GLY A 138 -4.17 -5.73 10.91
C GLY A 138 -4.31 -7.25 11.10
N LEU A 139 -4.11 -8.00 10.02
CA LEU A 139 -4.14 -9.46 10.09
C LEU A 139 -3.03 -10.01 10.99
N THR A 140 -3.40 -10.91 11.91
CA THR A 140 -2.40 -11.68 12.67
C THR A 140 -1.68 -12.67 11.75
N GLU A 141 -0.48 -13.10 12.15
CA GLU A 141 0.30 -14.11 11.41
C GLU A 141 -0.55 -15.36 11.10
N GLY A 142 -1.24 -15.91 12.12
CA GLY A 142 -2.12 -17.06 11.92
C GLY A 142 -3.35 -16.79 11.05
N GLN A 143 -3.78 -15.53 10.88
CA GLN A 143 -4.82 -15.17 9.91
C GLN A 143 -4.25 -15.11 8.50
N CYS A 144 -3.03 -14.60 8.32
CA CYS A 144 -2.34 -14.61 7.03
C CYS A 144 -2.07 -16.05 6.57
N GLU A 145 -1.52 -16.91 7.46
CA GLU A 145 -1.29 -18.32 7.17
C GLU A 145 -2.55 -19.05 6.70
N ALA A 146 -3.67 -18.85 7.43
CA ALA A 146 -4.93 -19.46 7.06
C ALA A 146 -5.44 -18.97 5.69
N LEU A 147 -5.29 -17.67 5.37
CA LEU A 147 -5.65 -17.14 4.04
C LEU A 147 -4.75 -17.70 2.93
N ILE A 148 -3.44 -17.78 3.14
CA ILE A 148 -2.48 -18.35 2.17
C ILE A 148 -2.85 -19.79 1.84
N LEU A 149 -3.17 -20.61 2.85
CA LEU A 149 -3.53 -22.01 2.63
C LEU A 149 -4.88 -22.16 1.88
N VAL A 150 -5.82 -21.24 2.11
CA VAL A 150 -7.06 -21.20 1.31
C VAL A 150 -6.77 -20.83 -0.15
N THR A 151 -5.89 -19.89 -0.43
CA THR A 151 -5.51 -19.53 -1.82
C THR A 151 -4.82 -20.68 -2.55
N SER A 152 -4.14 -21.57 -1.82
CA SER A 152 -3.54 -22.80 -2.34
C SER A 152 -4.57 -23.92 -2.58
N GLY A 153 -5.88 -23.64 -2.43
CA GLY A 153 -6.97 -24.64 -2.66
C GLY A 153 -7.16 -25.63 -1.52
N ARG A 154 -6.53 -25.44 -0.35
CA ARG A 154 -6.70 -26.32 0.81
C ARG A 154 -8.09 -26.19 1.43
N ARG A 155 -8.69 -27.33 1.79
CA ARG A 155 -9.96 -27.35 2.54
C ARG A 155 -9.70 -27.13 4.03
N ILE A 156 -10.70 -26.65 4.77
CA ILE A 156 -10.58 -26.33 6.20
C ILE A 156 -9.96 -27.47 7.02
N LYS A 157 -10.36 -28.72 6.76
CA LYS A 157 -9.82 -29.89 7.44
C LYS A 157 -8.31 -30.10 7.17
N GLN A 158 -7.88 -29.83 5.95
CA GLN A 158 -6.45 -29.92 5.58
C GLN A 158 -5.67 -28.78 6.25
N ILE A 159 -6.21 -27.54 6.23
CA ILE A 159 -5.60 -26.37 6.90
C ILE A 159 -5.45 -26.65 8.41
N ALA A 160 -6.47 -27.24 9.03
CA ALA A 160 -6.41 -27.62 10.44
C ALA A 160 -5.27 -28.60 10.73
N GLY A 161 -5.09 -29.60 9.87
CA GLY A 161 -3.98 -30.54 9.96
C GLY A 161 -2.62 -29.88 9.70
N ASP A 162 -2.51 -29.04 8.66
CA ASP A 162 -1.26 -28.34 8.29
C ASP A 162 -0.79 -27.38 9.41
N LEU A 163 -1.73 -26.73 10.10
CA LEU A 163 -1.45 -25.75 11.16
C LEU A 163 -1.47 -26.35 12.58
N GLY A 164 -1.80 -27.63 12.74
CA GLY A 164 -1.89 -28.28 14.06
C GLY A 164 -2.98 -27.72 14.97
N ILE A 165 -4.10 -27.20 14.41
CA ILE A 165 -5.21 -26.57 15.13
C ILE A 165 -6.55 -27.21 14.78
N SER A 166 -7.61 -26.92 15.54
CA SER A 166 -8.95 -27.41 15.23
C SER A 166 -9.56 -26.70 14.00
N GLU A 167 -10.50 -27.37 13.31
CA GLU A 167 -11.26 -26.75 12.22
C GLU A 167 -12.03 -25.51 12.67
N SER A 168 -12.50 -25.48 13.91
CA SER A 168 -13.16 -24.30 14.51
C SER A 168 -12.19 -23.13 14.65
N ALA A 169 -10.94 -23.38 15.02
CA ALA A 169 -9.89 -22.35 15.11
C ALA A 169 -9.55 -21.80 13.71
N VAL A 170 -9.47 -22.65 12.68
CA VAL A 170 -9.30 -22.20 11.28
C VAL A 170 -10.44 -21.28 10.86
N LYS A 171 -11.69 -21.70 11.09
CA LYS A 171 -12.88 -20.87 10.80
C LYS A 171 -12.86 -19.54 11.54
N ALA A 172 -12.43 -19.53 12.81
CA ALA A 172 -12.28 -18.31 13.61
C ALA A 172 -11.19 -17.37 13.03
N ARG A 173 -10.02 -17.92 12.63
CA ARG A 173 -8.95 -17.14 11.96
C ARG A 173 -9.46 -16.50 10.66
N LEU A 174 -10.10 -17.25 9.79
CA LEU A 174 -10.65 -16.75 8.52
C LEU A 174 -11.78 -15.72 8.73
N SER A 175 -12.66 -15.96 9.70
CA SER A 175 -13.72 -14.98 10.06
C SER A 175 -13.12 -13.70 10.65
N GLY A 176 -12.10 -13.81 11.49
CA GLY A 176 -11.36 -12.67 12.02
C GLY A 176 -10.66 -11.87 10.93
N ALA A 177 -9.99 -12.55 9.99
CA ALA A 177 -9.36 -11.91 8.85
C ALA A 177 -10.37 -11.14 7.99
N ARG A 178 -11.48 -11.78 7.64
CA ARG A 178 -12.57 -11.16 6.89
C ARG A 178 -13.09 -9.89 7.55
N ARG A 179 -13.32 -9.93 8.86
CA ARG A 179 -13.81 -8.78 9.64
C ARG A 179 -12.81 -7.63 9.68
N ARG A 180 -11.51 -7.92 9.86
CA ARG A 180 -10.43 -6.92 9.88
C ARG A 180 -10.23 -6.23 8.52
N LEU A 181 -10.42 -6.98 7.43
CA LEU A 181 -10.33 -6.45 6.07
C LEU A 181 -11.63 -5.79 5.59
N GLY A 182 -12.68 -5.73 6.41
CA GLY A 182 -13.98 -5.17 6.02
C GLY A 182 -14.68 -5.95 4.89
N ALA A 183 -14.30 -7.21 4.68
CA ALA A 183 -14.80 -8.05 3.60
C ALA A 183 -16.09 -8.77 3.99
N ARG A 184 -17.03 -8.91 3.05
CA ARG A 184 -18.28 -9.64 3.22
C ARG A 184 -18.11 -11.14 2.99
N THR A 185 -17.23 -11.51 2.06
CA THR A 185 -16.92 -12.88 1.67
C THR A 185 -15.46 -13.22 1.89
N LEU A 186 -15.14 -14.52 1.90
CA LEU A 186 -13.75 -14.97 2.00
C LEU A 186 -12.95 -14.60 0.74
N SER A 187 -13.58 -14.66 -0.44
CA SER A 187 -12.96 -14.23 -1.70
C SER A 187 -12.58 -12.75 -1.67
N GLU A 188 -13.46 -11.89 -1.17
CA GLU A 188 -13.15 -10.47 -0.98
C GLU A 188 -11.99 -10.27 0.02
N ALA A 189 -11.94 -11.05 1.11
CA ALA A 189 -10.83 -10.97 2.07
C ALA A 189 -9.50 -11.38 1.44
N ILE A 190 -9.48 -12.44 0.63
CA ILE A 190 -8.31 -12.88 -0.10
C ILE A 190 -7.85 -11.81 -1.08
N SER A 191 -8.76 -11.27 -1.90
CA SER A 191 -8.47 -10.21 -2.86
C SER A 191 -7.90 -8.97 -2.16
N ALA A 192 -8.53 -8.52 -1.08
CA ALA A 192 -8.07 -7.41 -0.27
C ALA A 192 -6.66 -7.65 0.31
N ALA A 193 -6.42 -8.82 0.89
CA ALA A 193 -5.12 -9.17 1.46
C ALA A 193 -4.02 -9.26 0.38
N THR A 194 -4.35 -9.76 -0.82
CA THR A 194 -3.45 -9.79 -1.98
C THR A 194 -3.14 -8.37 -2.45
N CYS A 195 -4.16 -7.52 -2.59
CA CYS A 195 -4.00 -6.12 -2.98
C CYS A 195 -3.12 -5.33 -2.00
N LEU A 196 -3.17 -5.66 -0.72
CA LEU A 196 -2.34 -5.06 0.33
C LEU A 196 -0.93 -5.71 0.43
N GLY A 197 -0.63 -6.73 -0.37
CA GLY A 197 0.64 -7.45 -0.30
C GLY A 197 0.84 -8.28 0.99
N LEU A 198 -0.25 -8.54 1.74
CA LEU A 198 -0.19 -9.25 3.03
C LEU A 198 -0.03 -10.77 2.89
N LEU A 199 -0.24 -11.33 1.69
CA LEU A 199 -0.15 -12.76 1.38
C LEU A 199 1.14 -13.12 0.63
N SER A 200 2.03 -12.18 0.35
CA SER A 200 3.35 -12.45 -0.22
C SER A 200 4.19 -13.10 0.87
N GLY A 201 4.55 -14.38 0.70
CA GLY A 201 5.31 -15.14 1.68
C GLY A 201 6.66 -14.47 2.00
N ARG A 202 7.07 -14.62 3.27
CA ARG A 202 8.45 -14.41 3.69
C ARG A 202 9.34 -15.52 3.14
#